data_8c1c39c7ac4bfe4935975799a7890b6f
#
_entry.id   8c1c39c7ac4bfe4935975799a7890b6f
#
_cell.length_a   1.000
_cell.length_b   1.000
_cell.length_c   1.000
_cell.angle_alpha   90.00
_cell.angle_beta   90.00
_cell.angle_gamma   90.00
#
_symmetry.space_group_name_H-M   'P 1'
#
loop_
_entity.id
_entity.type
_entity.pdbx_description
1 polymer ?
#
loop_
_entity_poly.entity_id
_entity_poly.type
_entity_poly.pdbx_seq_one_letter_code
_entity_poly.pdbx_strand_id
1 'polypeptide(L)'
;MRTKQCLTATDVKKMLSACEAEAAKNKWAVSISIVDDGGFLLGALRMDGASAITAEVSIGKAKTSAMTKRPSKFFEDRIKERPAFAGFPAGILIQGGVPVMHASECVGAIGVSGVQSHEDEQVAQAGANVLG
;
A
#
# COMPACT_ATOMS: atom_id res chain seq x y z
N MET A 1 17.94 -23.41 1.95
CA MET A 1 17.53 -22.05 2.28
C MET A 1 17.46 -21.20 1.03
N ARG A 2 16.60 -20.19 1.03
CA ARG A 2 16.40 -19.33 -0.12
C ARG A 2 16.81 -17.90 0.23
N THR A 3 17.46 -17.22 -0.71
CA THR A 3 17.79 -15.79 -0.58
C THR A 3 16.64 -14.95 -1.09
N LYS A 4 16.36 -13.83 -0.47
CA LYS A 4 15.32 -12.91 -0.95
C LYS A 4 15.83 -11.47 -0.93
N GLN A 5 15.27 -10.65 -1.83
CA GLN A 5 15.52 -9.22 -1.87
C GLN A 5 14.74 -8.54 -0.72
N CYS A 6 15.34 -7.51 -0.14
CA CYS A 6 14.71 -6.72 0.90
C CYS A 6 14.74 -5.24 0.54
N LEU A 7 13.66 -4.53 0.84
CA LEU A 7 13.61 -3.07 0.69
C LEU A 7 14.58 -2.41 1.68
N THR A 8 15.33 -1.43 1.20
CA THR A 8 16.22 -0.63 2.03
C THR A 8 15.52 0.66 2.44
N ALA A 9 16.09 1.37 3.43
CA ALA A 9 15.58 2.68 3.82
C ALA A 9 15.63 3.68 2.64
N THR A 10 16.62 3.56 1.76
CA THR A 10 16.70 4.39 0.56
C THR A 10 15.56 4.11 -0.38
N ASP A 11 15.21 2.83 -0.60
CA ASP A 11 14.06 2.44 -1.41
C ASP A 11 12.76 3.01 -0.84
N VAL A 12 12.59 2.90 0.49
CA VAL A 12 11.41 3.42 1.19
C VAL A 12 11.25 4.92 0.97
N LYS A 13 12.34 5.67 1.10
CA LYS A 13 12.32 7.13 0.90
C LYS A 13 11.93 7.49 -0.53
N LYS A 14 12.45 6.77 -1.52
CA LYS A 14 12.09 6.99 -2.94
C LYS A 14 10.60 6.75 -3.18
N MET A 15 10.07 5.67 -2.64
CA MET A 15 8.66 5.32 -2.82
C MET A 15 7.74 6.32 -2.11
N LEU A 16 8.07 6.72 -0.88
CA LEU A 16 7.32 7.75 -0.16
C LEU A 16 7.29 9.06 -0.94
N SER A 17 8.46 9.49 -1.46
CA SER A 17 8.55 10.73 -2.25
C SER A 17 7.71 10.67 -3.53
N ALA A 18 7.71 9.54 -4.23
CA ALA A 18 6.93 9.38 -5.44
C ALA A 18 5.42 9.39 -5.15
N CYS A 19 5.00 8.74 -4.08
CA CYS A 19 3.60 8.77 -3.65
C CYS A 19 3.17 10.19 -3.26
N GLU A 20 3.98 10.86 -2.46
CA GLU A 20 3.70 12.23 -2.02
C GLU A 20 3.59 13.18 -3.22
N ALA A 21 4.50 13.05 -4.19
CA ALA A 21 4.48 13.88 -5.40
C ALA A 21 3.22 13.65 -6.21
N GLU A 22 2.79 12.40 -6.38
CA GLU A 22 1.56 12.07 -7.09
C GLU A 22 0.34 12.66 -6.40
N ALA A 23 0.26 12.52 -5.07
CA ALA A 23 -0.84 13.09 -4.29
C ALA A 23 -0.86 14.61 -4.38
N ALA A 24 0.30 15.26 -4.22
CA ALA A 24 0.41 16.73 -4.26
C ALA A 24 0.01 17.28 -5.64
N LYS A 25 0.42 16.62 -6.70
CA LYS A 25 0.07 16.99 -8.07
C LYS A 25 -1.46 17.05 -8.27
N ASN A 26 -2.18 16.15 -7.64
CA ASN A 26 -3.64 16.08 -7.72
C ASN A 26 -4.34 16.84 -6.60
N LYS A 27 -3.60 17.50 -5.71
CA LYS A 27 -4.12 18.23 -4.55
C LYS A 27 -4.88 17.32 -3.57
N TRP A 28 -4.37 16.10 -3.40
CA TRP A 28 -4.91 15.13 -2.46
C TRP A 28 -4.07 15.08 -1.19
N ALA A 29 -4.72 15.09 -0.03
CA ALA A 29 -4.07 14.89 1.26
C ALA A 29 -4.32 13.45 1.71
N VAL A 30 -3.25 12.65 1.78
CA VAL A 30 -3.35 11.22 2.08
C VAL A 30 -2.33 10.80 3.11
N SER A 31 -2.54 9.62 3.70
CA SER A 31 -1.49 8.88 4.41
C SER A 31 -0.96 7.79 3.50
N ILE A 32 0.35 7.59 3.57
CA ILE A 32 1.09 6.62 2.74
C ILE A 32 1.88 5.74 3.71
N SER A 33 1.78 4.43 3.57
CA SER A 33 2.54 3.47 4.38
C SER A 33 3.23 2.47 3.50
N ILE A 34 4.50 2.19 3.82
CA ILE A 34 5.30 1.20 3.12
C ILE A 34 5.67 0.12 4.12
N VAL A 35 5.38 -1.13 3.76
CA VAL A 35 5.66 -2.29 4.61
C VAL A 35 6.59 -3.26 3.87
N ASP A 36 7.26 -4.13 4.63
CA ASP A 36 8.07 -5.19 4.05
C ASP A 36 7.18 -6.34 3.52
N ASP A 37 7.80 -7.42 3.05
CA ASP A 37 7.09 -8.55 2.49
C ASP A 37 6.29 -9.36 3.51
N GLY A 38 6.54 -9.15 4.80
CA GLY A 38 5.75 -9.72 5.90
C GLY A 38 4.64 -8.81 6.41
N GLY A 39 4.52 -7.59 5.88
CA GLY A 39 3.50 -6.64 6.28
C GLY A 39 3.92 -5.71 7.42
N PHE A 40 5.19 -5.73 7.82
CA PHE A 40 5.68 -4.86 8.90
C PHE A 40 6.12 -3.51 8.37
N LEU A 41 5.81 -2.46 9.13
CA LEU A 41 6.04 -1.07 8.72
C LEU A 41 7.52 -0.76 8.56
N LEU A 42 7.87 -0.17 7.40
CA LEU A 42 9.20 0.35 7.10
C LEU A 42 9.22 1.88 7.11
N GLY A 43 8.16 2.52 6.66
CA GLY A 43 8.05 3.98 6.66
C GLY A 43 6.65 4.44 6.35
N ALA A 44 6.29 5.63 6.84
CA ALA A 44 4.96 6.19 6.63
C ALA A 44 5.02 7.72 6.65
N LEU A 45 4.04 8.32 5.99
CA LEU A 45 3.83 9.76 6.00
C LEU A 45 2.33 10.04 6.00
N ARG A 46 1.88 10.83 6.96
CA ARG A 46 0.54 11.41 6.90
C ARG A 46 0.71 12.86 6.45
N MET A 47 0.20 13.17 5.26
CA MET A 47 0.28 14.52 4.72
C MET A 47 -0.61 15.46 5.53
N ASP A 48 -0.24 16.75 5.52
CA ASP A 48 -1.04 17.76 6.19
C ASP A 48 -2.45 17.77 5.62
N GLY A 49 -3.45 17.79 6.50
CA GLY A 49 -4.85 17.76 6.11
C GLY A 49 -5.49 16.37 6.05
N ALA A 50 -4.70 15.31 6.02
CA ALA A 50 -5.24 13.95 6.09
C ALA A 50 -5.72 13.65 7.51
N SER A 51 -6.88 13.01 7.64
CA SER A 51 -7.43 12.68 8.95
C SER A 51 -6.61 11.59 9.64
N ALA A 52 -6.66 11.55 10.96
CA ALA A 52 -5.86 10.62 11.77
C ALA A 52 -6.10 9.15 11.38
N ILE A 53 -7.35 8.78 11.08
CA ILE A 53 -7.69 7.39 10.73
C ILE A 53 -6.97 6.91 9.46
N THR A 54 -6.64 7.83 8.55
CA THR A 54 -6.01 7.45 7.28
C THR A 54 -4.64 6.80 7.50
N ALA A 55 -3.93 7.15 8.58
CA ALA A 55 -2.65 6.52 8.92
C ALA A 55 -2.84 5.02 9.18
N GLU A 56 -3.81 4.66 10.03
CA GLU A 56 -4.12 3.26 10.34
C GLU A 56 -4.61 2.51 9.11
N VAL A 57 -5.51 3.13 8.34
CA VAL A 57 -6.08 2.49 7.15
C VAL A 57 -5.00 2.24 6.10
N SER A 58 -4.07 3.18 5.90
CA SER A 58 -2.98 3.00 4.93
C SER A 58 -2.09 1.81 5.30
N ILE A 59 -1.76 1.65 6.58
CA ILE A 59 -0.98 0.50 7.07
C ILE A 59 -1.75 -0.80 6.81
N GLY A 60 -3.04 -0.83 7.13
CA GLY A 60 -3.87 -2.01 6.93
C GLY A 60 -3.98 -2.43 5.47
N LYS A 61 -4.12 -1.48 4.56
CA LYS A 61 -4.15 -1.75 3.11
C LYS A 61 -2.81 -2.30 2.62
N ALA A 62 -1.70 -1.70 3.07
CA ALA A 62 -0.35 -2.16 2.73
C ALA A 62 -0.14 -3.59 3.22
N LYS A 63 -0.55 -3.88 4.46
CA LYS A 63 -0.43 -5.20 5.06
C LYS A 63 -1.16 -6.26 4.24
N THR A 64 -2.39 -5.97 3.81
CA THR A 64 -3.15 -6.88 2.95
C THR A 64 -2.37 -7.21 1.68
N SER A 65 -1.84 -6.20 1.01
CA SER A 65 -1.13 -6.39 -0.26
C SER A 65 0.20 -7.15 -0.09
N ALA A 66 0.93 -6.91 1.00
CA ALA A 66 2.19 -7.61 1.27
C ALA A 66 1.95 -9.08 1.59
N MET A 67 1.02 -9.37 2.50
CA MET A 67 0.77 -10.74 2.98
C MET A 67 0.14 -11.63 1.92
N THR A 68 -0.62 -11.05 0.98
CA THR A 68 -1.31 -11.81 -0.05
C THR A 68 -0.66 -11.70 -1.42
N LYS A 69 0.29 -10.78 -1.59
CA LYS A 69 0.97 -10.45 -2.85
C LYS A 69 -0.02 -10.01 -3.94
N ARG A 70 -1.11 -9.35 -3.53
CA ARG A 70 -2.19 -8.90 -4.41
C ARG A 70 -2.60 -7.47 -4.06
N PRO A 71 -3.15 -6.71 -5.02
CA PRO A 71 -3.81 -5.43 -4.68
C PRO A 71 -4.95 -5.70 -3.70
N SER A 72 -5.14 -4.79 -2.73
CA SER A 72 -6.21 -4.95 -1.74
C SER A 72 -7.60 -4.88 -2.38
N LYS A 73 -7.72 -4.26 -3.55
CA LYS A 73 -8.95 -4.26 -4.36
C LYS A 73 -9.43 -5.68 -4.68
N PHE A 74 -8.52 -6.64 -4.86
CA PHE A 74 -8.89 -8.03 -5.12
C PHE A 74 -9.85 -8.56 -4.05
N PHE A 75 -9.58 -8.26 -2.79
CA PHE A 75 -10.43 -8.73 -1.69
C PHE A 75 -11.72 -7.92 -1.56
N GLU A 76 -11.66 -6.61 -1.81
CA GLU A 76 -12.86 -5.79 -1.85
C GLU A 76 -13.87 -6.34 -2.87
N ASP A 77 -13.40 -6.69 -4.06
CA ASP A 77 -14.24 -7.27 -5.11
C ASP A 77 -14.71 -8.68 -4.73
N ARG A 78 -13.82 -9.47 -4.11
CA ARG A 78 -14.13 -10.85 -3.73
C ARG A 78 -15.22 -10.93 -2.67
N ILE A 79 -15.25 -9.99 -1.74
CA ILE A 79 -16.28 -9.92 -0.68
C ILE A 79 -17.67 -9.79 -1.29
N LYS A 80 -17.81 -9.09 -2.41
CA LYS A 80 -19.09 -8.94 -3.10
C LYS A 80 -19.63 -10.27 -3.59
N GLU A 81 -18.76 -11.16 -4.06
CA GLU A 81 -19.11 -12.49 -4.55
C GLU A 81 -19.23 -13.50 -3.41
N ARG A 82 -18.35 -13.40 -2.43
CA ARG A 82 -18.25 -14.29 -1.28
C ARG A 82 -18.09 -13.48 0.00
N PRO A 83 -19.20 -13.12 0.66
CA PRO A 83 -19.15 -12.30 1.88
C PRO A 83 -18.25 -12.85 3.00
N ALA A 84 -17.99 -14.17 3.00
CA ALA A 84 -17.10 -14.79 3.98
C ALA A 84 -15.68 -14.22 3.93
N PHE A 85 -15.25 -13.67 2.80
CA PHE A 85 -13.93 -13.03 2.69
C PHE A 85 -13.79 -11.77 3.55
N ALA A 86 -14.89 -11.21 4.06
CA ALA A 86 -14.79 -10.08 4.99
C ALA A 86 -14.03 -10.45 6.26
N GLY A 87 -13.99 -11.73 6.63
CA GLY A 87 -13.22 -12.23 7.78
C GLY A 87 -11.82 -12.72 7.42
N PHE A 88 -11.35 -12.50 6.19
CA PHE A 88 -10.04 -12.98 5.77
C PHE A 88 -8.94 -12.33 6.62
N PRO A 89 -7.99 -13.13 7.19
CA PRO A 89 -7.05 -12.62 8.21
C PRO A 89 -5.83 -11.92 7.58
N ALA A 90 -6.06 -10.88 6.82
CA ALA A 90 -4.98 -10.05 6.26
C ALA A 90 -4.98 -8.70 6.97
N GLY A 91 -5.09 -7.60 6.26
CA GLY A 91 -5.22 -6.28 6.83
C GLY A 91 -6.59 -5.70 6.53
N ILE A 92 -6.61 -4.48 5.99
CA ILE A 92 -7.84 -3.84 5.55
C ILE A 92 -8.10 -4.22 4.09
N LEU A 93 -9.30 -4.73 3.82
CA LEU A 93 -9.67 -5.34 2.54
C LEU A 93 -10.39 -4.34 1.64
N ILE A 94 -9.81 -3.16 1.50
CA ILE A 94 -10.35 -2.04 0.72
C ILE A 94 -9.28 -1.59 -0.27
N GLN A 95 -9.68 -1.23 -1.48
CA GLN A 95 -8.78 -0.73 -2.53
C GLN A 95 -7.90 0.42 -2.05
N GLY A 96 -6.63 0.40 -2.43
CA GLY A 96 -5.64 1.43 -2.09
C GLY A 96 -4.29 0.84 -1.68
N GLY A 97 -4.19 -0.47 -1.54
CA GLY A 97 -2.92 -1.17 -1.31
C GLY A 97 -2.45 -1.86 -2.58
N VAL A 98 -1.15 -1.81 -2.87
CA VAL A 98 -0.55 -2.51 -4.00
C VAL A 98 0.74 -3.19 -3.57
N PRO A 99 1.06 -4.39 -4.07
CA PRO A 99 2.34 -5.02 -3.81
C PRO A 99 3.44 -4.31 -4.58
N VAL A 100 4.64 -4.27 -3.99
CA VAL A 100 5.85 -3.80 -4.67
C VAL A 100 6.57 -5.03 -5.19
N MET A 101 6.71 -5.09 -6.50
CA MET A 101 7.34 -6.23 -7.17
C MET A 101 8.73 -5.86 -7.68
N HIS A 102 9.69 -6.76 -7.52
CA HIS A 102 11.03 -6.60 -8.07
C HIS A 102 11.50 -7.98 -8.54
N ALA A 103 11.93 -8.07 -9.81
CA ALA A 103 12.36 -9.34 -10.41
C ALA A 103 11.35 -10.48 -10.16
N SER A 104 10.06 -10.20 -10.32
CA SER A 104 8.94 -11.13 -10.13
C SER A 104 8.73 -11.59 -8.69
N GLU A 105 9.42 -10.96 -7.72
CA GLU A 105 9.19 -11.23 -6.29
C GLU A 105 8.49 -10.04 -5.63
N CYS A 106 7.61 -10.34 -4.67
CA CYS A 106 7.00 -9.30 -3.84
C CYS A 106 7.99 -8.95 -2.73
N VAL A 107 8.48 -7.71 -2.74
CA VAL A 107 9.46 -7.23 -1.75
C VAL A 107 8.84 -6.36 -0.67
N GLY A 108 7.57 -6.05 -0.79
CA GLY A 108 6.82 -5.25 0.16
C GLY A 108 5.51 -4.78 -0.44
N ALA A 109 4.93 -3.75 0.14
CA ALA A 109 3.69 -3.17 -0.36
C ALA A 109 3.56 -1.73 0.06
N ILE A 110 2.71 -0.99 -0.65
CA ILE A 110 2.34 0.37 -0.35
C ILE A 110 0.85 0.44 -0.13
N GLY A 111 0.41 1.10 0.94
CA GLY A 111 -0.99 1.38 1.20
C GLY A 111 -1.21 2.89 1.30
N VAL A 112 -2.30 3.35 0.74
CA VAL A 112 -2.67 4.77 0.74
C VAL A 112 -4.13 4.90 1.14
N SER A 113 -4.42 5.93 1.95
CA SER A 113 -5.77 6.26 2.37
C SER A 113 -5.93 7.76 2.49
N GLY A 114 -7.09 8.28 2.10
CA GLY A 114 -7.40 9.71 2.29
C GLY A 114 -8.34 10.30 1.26
N VAL A 115 -8.44 9.71 0.09
CA VAL A 115 -9.30 10.16 -1.01
C VAL A 115 -10.18 8.99 -1.48
N GLN A 116 -10.70 9.01 -2.70
CA GLN A 116 -11.46 7.88 -3.22
C GLN A 116 -10.52 6.66 -3.36
N SER A 117 -11.07 5.46 -3.21
CA SER A 117 -10.25 4.24 -3.18
C SER A 117 -9.40 4.05 -4.45
N HIS A 118 -9.95 4.37 -5.61
CA HIS A 118 -9.19 4.27 -6.88
C HIS A 118 -8.11 5.35 -6.98
N GLU A 119 -8.31 6.50 -6.34
CA GLU A 119 -7.30 7.56 -6.26
C GLU A 119 -6.20 7.18 -5.28
N ASP A 120 -6.57 6.58 -4.14
CA ASP A 120 -5.60 6.01 -3.19
C ASP A 120 -4.67 5.01 -3.89
N GLU A 121 -5.24 4.11 -4.69
CA GLU A 121 -4.45 3.12 -5.44
C GLU A 121 -3.54 3.77 -6.47
N GLN A 122 -4.00 4.83 -7.15
CA GLN A 122 -3.18 5.58 -8.10
C GLN A 122 -1.93 6.14 -7.43
N VAL A 123 -2.06 6.69 -6.23
CA VAL A 123 -0.93 7.19 -5.44
C VAL A 123 0.01 6.04 -5.05
N ALA A 124 -0.55 4.94 -4.56
CA ALA A 124 0.25 3.77 -4.17
C ALA A 124 1.03 3.23 -5.37
N GLN A 125 0.40 3.14 -6.53
CA GLN A 125 1.04 2.61 -7.75
C GLN A 125 2.18 3.51 -8.22
N ALA A 126 2.07 4.82 -8.06
CA ALA A 126 3.16 5.75 -8.39
C ALA A 126 4.42 5.43 -7.60
N GLY A 127 4.28 5.11 -6.32
CA GLY A 127 5.40 4.68 -5.48
C GLY A 127 5.94 3.31 -5.88
N ALA A 128 5.05 2.35 -6.13
CA ALA A 128 5.47 1.00 -6.51
C ALA A 128 6.27 0.97 -7.81
N ASN A 129 5.98 1.90 -8.72
CA ASN A 129 6.63 1.94 -10.04
C ASN A 129 8.09 2.39 -9.99
N VAL A 130 8.56 3.04 -8.91
CA VAL A 130 9.93 3.58 -8.89
C VAL A 130 11.00 2.50 -8.75
N LEU A 131 10.64 1.30 -8.32
CA LEU A 131 11.56 0.16 -8.23
C LEU A 131 11.42 -0.80 -9.41
N GLY A 132 10.38 -0.64 -10.16
CA GLY A 132 10.09 -1.48 -11.33
C GLY A 132 10.96 -1.20 -12.50
#